data_4829065b3388776ef479753b74a15c46
#
_entry.id   4829065b3388776ef479753b74a15c46
#
_cell.length_a   1.000
_cell.length_b   1.000
_cell.length_c   1.000
_cell.angle_alpha   90.00
_cell.angle_beta   90.00
_cell.angle_gamma   90.00
#
_symmetry.space_group_name_H-M   'P 1'
#
loop_
_entity.id
_entity.type
_entity.pdbx_description
1 polymer ?
#
loop_
_entity_poly.entity_id
_entity_poly.type
_entity_poly.pdbx_seq_one_letter_code
_entity_poly.pdbx_strand_id
1 'polypeptide(L)'
;MNLAARIPHLARFAVALVFAIYLFNPSPTLAQEEPEYPVDPALMKGMKWRNIGPYRGGRAVAVAGVADDIFTYYMGATGGGVWKTTDGGVSWKNVSDGFFKTGSVGAIAVAASDPNVVYVGMGEAPIRGVTTSHGDGVYKSTDAGKTWTHLGLERTRQISRVQIHPKNPDVVYVAAQGNQWTANPERGIYRSTDGGATWELVLHVDEKSGASDLSMDLSNPRILYAAFWEHQRLPWKVVSGGEGGGVYKSTDGGDTWEELTEGLPEVVGKIGVAVSPANPDRVWAMIEADDGGFFRSDDAGKTWTRVNKQRILRARAWYYTHVIADPVDEETVYVLNAQMMKSVDGGRTFKPIPTPHGDNHCLWINPHNNQTMINCNDGGANVSFNGGKTWSTQANQPTAQFYRVITDNRFPYHVYGGQQDNSSVAIASRTDDGGIGREDWYPVGGCESAFPAFDPNDPTLVYAGCYQGIISEYNHATKQSRNIMAYPFLGLGADPATLKYRFNWNAPIVASPHDPTVIFHAGNVLLKSSDRGQHWQEISPDLTRNQAEKHGPGGGPITNEAAGAETYNTIFYVVESPHEAGTIWAGTDDGLVHLTRDGGQTWQDVTPEGIGEALINAIEVSPHDPATAYL
;
A
#
# COMPACT_ATOMS: atom_id res chain seq x y z
N MET A 1 -44.15 25.98 -74.49
CA MET A 1 -45.29 25.20 -73.94
C MET A 1 -44.77 24.38 -72.76
N ASN A 2 -45.26 24.78 -71.57
CA ASN A 2 -44.91 24.15 -70.30
C ASN A 2 -45.49 22.75 -70.15
N LEU A 3 -44.72 21.82 -69.64
CA LEU A 3 -45.26 20.71 -68.84
C LEU A 3 -44.35 20.45 -67.63
N ALA A 4 -44.73 20.99 -66.50
CA ALA A 4 -44.19 20.63 -65.20
C ALA A 4 -44.84 19.32 -64.71
N ALA A 5 -44.08 18.29 -64.58
CA ALA A 5 -44.54 17.04 -63.98
C ALA A 5 -44.59 17.18 -62.46
N ARG A 6 -45.78 17.13 -61.83
CA ARG A 6 -46.02 17.03 -60.42
C ARG A 6 -45.64 15.62 -59.94
N ILE A 7 -44.68 15.52 -59.04
CA ILE A 7 -44.42 14.30 -58.29
C ILE A 7 -45.43 14.24 -57.13
N PRO A 8 -46.17 13.15 -56.95
CA PRO A 8 -47.20 13.08 -55.89
C PRO A 8 -46.56 13.07 -54.49
N HIS A 9 -47.17 13.83 -53.58
CA HIS A 9 -46.77 13.97 -52.18
C HIS A 9 -46.71 12.65 -51.40
N LEU A 10 -47.25 11.55 -51.87
CA LEU A 10 -47.21 10.22 -51.25
C LEU A 10 -45.81 9.56 -51.27
N ALA A 11 -44.98 9.85 -52.26
CA ALA A 11 -43.62 9.27 -52.34
C ALA A 11 -42.65 9.89 -51.30
N ARG A 12 -42.90 11.14 -50.86
CA ARG A 12 -42.09 11.81 -49.84
C ARG A 12 -42.40 11.32 -48.43
N PHE A 13 -43.64 10.90 -48.18
CA PHE A 13 -44.02 10.33 -46.86
C PHE A 13 -43.50 8.90 -46.67
N ALA A 14 -43.45 8.10 -47.73
CA ALA A 14 -42.91 6.74 -47.67
C ALA A 14 -41.41 6.72 -47.40
N VAL A 15 -40.62 7.65 -48.00
CA VAL A 15 -39.19 7.76 -47.75
C VAL A 15 -38.88 8.28 -46.33
N ALA A 16 -39.69 9.22 -45.80
CA ALA A 16 -39.53 9.69 -44.42
C ALA A 16 -39.91 8.62 -43.40
N LEU A 17 -40.91 7.77 -43.69
CA LEU A 17 -41.31 6.69 -42.79
C LEU A 17 -40.26 5.54 -42.78
N VAL A 18 -39.65 5.22 -43.89
CA VAL A 18 -38.56 4.22 -43.98
C VAL A 18 -37.31 4.72 -43.23
N PHE A 19 -36.96 6.01 -43.33
CA PHE A 19 -35.84 6.57 -42.55
C PHE A 19 -36.14 6.67 -41.08
N ALA A 20 -37.36 6.96 -40.65
CA ALA A 20 -37.76 6.96 -39.25
C ALA A 20 -37.79 5.56 -38.63
N ILE A 21 -38.13 4.52 -39.40
CA ILE A 21 -38.10 3.12 -38.94
C ILE A 21 -36.67 2.62 -38.79
N TYR A 22 -35.72 3.10 -39.61
CA TYR A 22 -34.29 2.75 -39.44
C TYR A 22 -33.61 3.49 -38.27
N LEU A 23 -34.12 4.65 -37.84
CA LEU A 23 -33.59 5.39 -36.71
C LEU A 23 -34.11 4.91 -35.34
N PHE A 24 -35.16 4.08 -35.34
CA PHE A 24 -35.75 3.55 -34.09
C PHE A 24 -35.65 2.02 -33.96
N ASN A 25 -34.90 1.34 -34.81
CA ASN A 25 -34.48 -0.01 -34.52
C ASN A 25 -33.32 0.08 -33.52
N PRO A 26 -33.51 -0.28 -32.25
CA PRO A 26 -32.36 -0.49 -31.37
C PRO A 26 -31.50 -1.56 -32.03
N SER A 27 -30.24 -1.28 -32.26
CA SER A 27 -29.27 -2.32 -32.58
C SER A 27 -29.53 -3.46 -31.61
N PRO A 28 -29.57 -4.73 -32.08
CA PRO A 28 -29.63 -5.82 -31.13
C PRO A 28 -28.43 -5.61 -30.22
N THR A 29 -28.69 -5.27 -28.95
CA THR A 29 -27.73 -5.45 -27.89
C THR A 29 -27.34 -6.92 -28.03
N LEU A 30 -26.12 -7.17 -28.51
CA LEU A 30 -25.49 -8.46 -28.33
C LEU A 30 -25.64 -8.71 -26.84
N ALA A 31 -26.57 -9.61 -26.48
CA ALA A 31 -26.61 -10.15 -25.15
C ALA A 31 -25.18 -10.65 -24.94
N GLN A 32 -24.43 -10.03 -24.03
CA GLN A 32 -23.21 -10.64 -23.56
C GLN A 32 -23.67 -12.02 -23.07
N GLU A 33 -23.28 -13.06 -23.78
CA GLU A 33 -23.41 -14.41 -23.25
C GLU A 33 -22.71 -14.36 -21.90
N GLU A 34 -23.47 -14.57 -20.84
CA GLU A 34 -22.87 -14.73 -19.51
C GLU A 34 -21.87 -15.89 -19.65
N PRO A 35 -20.64 -15.72 -19.14
CA PRO A 35 -19.64 -16.77 -19.26
C PRO A 35 -20.21 -18.05 -18.69
N GLU A 36 -20.25 -19.11 -19.52
CA GLU A 36 -20.69 -20.45 -19.11
C GLU A 36 -19.67 -20.97 -18.11
N TYR A 37 -19.99 -20.86 -16.83
CA TYR A 37 -19.15 -21.42 -15.77
C TYR A 37 -19.26 -22.93 -15.79
N PRO A 38 -18.15 -23.67 -15.83
CA PRO A 38 -18.17 -25.15 -15.84
C PRO A 38 -18.77 -25.75 -14.56
N VAL A 39 -18.94 -24.92 -13.51
CA VAL A 39 -19.56 -25.28 -12.24
C VAL A 39 -20.65 -24.26 -11.93
N ASP A 40 -21.86 -24.73 -11.63
CA ASP A 40 -22.97 -23.87 -11.22
C ASP A 40 -22.57 -23.03 -9.98
N PRO A 41 -22.55 -21.69 -10.09
CA PRO A 41 -22.24 -20.81 -8.95
C PRO A 41 -23.14 -21.02 -7.75
N ALA A 42 -24.35 -21.61 -7.94
CA ALA A 42 -25.25 -21.93 -6.85
C ALA A 42 -24.68 -22.98 -5.87
N LEU A 43 -23.79 -23.86 -6.33
CA LEU A 43 -23.11 -24.83 -5.48
C LEU A 43 -22.13 -24.16 -4.49
N MET A 44 -21.65 -22.97 -4.82
CA MET A 44 -20.70 -22.22 -3.97
C MET A 44 -21.39 -21.30 -2.97
N LYS A 45 -22.72 -21.12 -3.02
CA LYS A 45 -23.49 -20.23 -2.11
C LYS A 45 -23.35 -20.58 -0.62
N GLY A 46 -23.01 -21.83 -0.31
CA GLY A 46 -22.74 -22.29 1.06
C GLY A 46 -21.35 -21.94 1.60
N MET A 47 -20.43 -21.54 0.73
CA MET A 47 -19.07 -21.16 1.13
C MET A 47 -19.08 -19.81 1.83
N LYS A 48 -18.36 -19.72 2.95
CA LYS A 48 -18.21 -18.47 3.72
C LYS A 48 -16.74 -18.27 4.06
N TRP A 49 -16.29 -17.04 3.94
CA TRP A 49 -14.99 -16.64 4.45
C TRP A 49 -14.95 -16.79 5.97
N ARG A 50 -13.86 -17.33 6.48
CA ARG A 50 -13.55 -17.43 7.90
C ARG A 50 -12.18 -16.81 8.17
N ASN A 51 -12.11 -15.83 9.06
CA ASN A 51 -10.86 -15.27 9.51
C ASN A 51 -10.19 -16.24 10.50
N ILE A 52 -8.96 -16.65 10.20
CA ILE A 52 -8.16 -17.53 11.06
C ILE A 52 -7.02 -16.76 11.78
N GLY A 53 -6.89 -15.46 11.57
CA GLY A 53 -5.79 -14.66 12.09
C GLY A 53 -4.56 -14.68 11.15
N PRO A 54 -3.33 -14.52 11.67
CA PRO A 54 -3.02 -14.37 13.10
C PRO A 54 -3.61 -13.09 13.69
N TYR A 55 -3.99 -13.10 14.97
CA TYR A 55 -4.36 -11.88 15.69
C TYR A 55 -3.08 -11.12 16.05
N ARG A 56 -2.45 -10.60 15.04
CA ARG A 56 -1.26 -9.75 15.06
C ARG A 56 -1.44 -8.71 13.95
N GLY A 57 -1.50 -7.44 14.33
CA GLY A 57 -1.76 -6.33 13.42
C GLY A 57 -0.77 -6.29 12.26
N GLY A 58 -1.21 -5.70 11.17
CA GLY A 58 -0.40 -5.32 10.02
C GLY A 58 -0.55 -3.83 9.79
N ARG A 59 0.08 -3.31 8.74
CA ARG A 59 0.14 -1.88 8.44
C ARG A 59 -1.22 -1.20 8.50
N ALA A 60 -1.28 -0.14 9.29
CA ALA A 60 -2.35 0.84 9.29
C ALA A 60 -1.76 2.22 8.97
N VAL A 61 -2.40 2.98 8.08
CA VAL A 61 -1.89 4.27 7.60
C VAL A 61 -2.79 5.44 7.94
N ALA A 62 -3.97 5.18 8.49
CA ALA A 62 -4.91 6.21 8.88
C ALA A 62 -5.55 5.89 10.24
N VAL A 63 -5.71 6.91 11.08
CA VAL A 63 -6.46 6.83 12.34
C VAL A 63 -7.25 8.10 12.57
N ALA A 64 -8.38 7.97 13.28
CA ALA A 64 -9.15 9.09 13.78
C ALA A 64 -9.81 8.71 15.11
N GLY A 65 -9.97 9.69 16.00
CA GLY A 65 -10.71 9.55 17.26
C GLY A 65 -11.95 10.42 17.29
N VAL A 66 -12.81 10.18 18.26
CA VAL A 66 -13.97 11.01 18.59
C VAL A 66 -13.60 11.91 19.76
N ALA A 67 -13.63 13.23 19.58
CA ALA A 67 -13.12 14.17 20.58
C ALA A 67 -13.80 14.07 21.94
N ASP A 68 -15.12 13.88 21.96
CA ASP A 68 -15.94 13.80 23.18
C ASP A 68 -16.13 12.35 23.70
N ASP A 69 -15.56 11.35 23.00
CA ASP A 69 -15.59 9.94 23.42
C ASP A 69 -14.19 9.33 23.34
N ILE A 70 -13.50 9.30 24.47
CA ILE A 70 -12.13 8.83 24.59
C ILE A 70 -11.95 7.32 24.36
N PHE A 71 -13.03 6.58 24.16
CA PHE A 71 -12.96 5.13 23.90
C PHE A 71 -13.25 4.77 22.44
N THR A 72 -13.79 5.71 21.63
CA THR A 72 -14.12 5.45 20.22
C THR A 72 -13.04 5.96 19.27
N TYR A 73 -12.50 5.02 18.48
CA TYR A 73 -11.50 5.30 17.45
C TYR A 73 -11.76 4.48 16.19
N TYR A 74 -11.19 4.97 15.08
CA TYR A 74 -11.17 4.30 13.79
C TYR A 74 -9.73 4.08 13.33
N MET A 75 -9.48 2.96 12.67
CA MET A 75 -8.21 2.58 12.06
C MET A 75 -8.45 2.18 10.61
N GLY A 76 -7.65 2.69 9.70
CA GLY A 76 -7.59 2.30 8.29
C GLY A 76 -6.41 1.38 8.04
N ALA A 77 -6.69 0.12 7.71
CA ALA A 77 -5.68 -0.88 7.42
C ALA A 77 -5.33 -0.94 5.93
N THR A 78 -4.10 -1.31 5.62
CA THR A 78 -3.67 -1.59 4.25
C THR A 78 -4.23 -2.94 3.81
N GLY A 79 -5.16 -2.90 2.84
CA GLY A 79 -5.86 -4.10 2.36
C GLY A 79 -6.95 -4.65 3.27
N GLY A 80 -7.18 -4.04 4.45
CA GLY A 80 -8.11 -4.54 5.48
C GLY A 80 -9.31 -3.66 5.76
N GLY A 81 -9.50 -2.56 5.05
CA GLY A 81 -10.63 -1.64 5.25
C GLY A 81 -10.55 -0.85 6.55
N VAL A 82 -11.72 -0.40 7.04
CA VAL A 82 -11.86 0.39 8.26
C VAL A 82 -12.29 -0.48 9.44
N TRP A 83 -11.57 -0.33 10.55
CA TRP A 83 -11.86 -0.97 11.82
C TRP A 83 -12.23 0.06 12.86
N LYS A 84 -13.16 -0.26 13.74
CA LYS A 84 -13.65 0.60 14.82
C LYS A 84 -13.50 -0.09 16.16
N THR A 85 -13.03 0.66 17.16
CA THR A 85 -13.10 0.31 18.58
C THR A 85 -14.05 1.27 19.31
N THR A 86 -14.69 0.80 20.38
CA THR A 86 -15.49 1.59 21.32
C THR A 86 -15.11 1.32 22.76
N ASP A 87 -13.94 0.72 22.98
CA ASP A 87 -13.41 0.32 24.28
C ASP A 87 -11.92 0.68 24.45
N GLY A 88 -11.45 1.70 23.70
CA GLY A 88 -10.08 2.19 23.82
C GLY A 88 -9.02 1.27 23.22
N GLY A 89 -9.38 0.46 22.21
CA GLY A 89 -8.47 -0.43 21.52
C GLY A 89 -8.34 -1.83 22.12
N VAL A 90 -9.22 -2.19 23.08
CA VAL A 90 -9.27 -3.55 23.65
C VAL A 90 -9.84 -4.54 22.63
N SER A 91 -10.85 -4.11 21.87
CA SER A 91 -11.41 -4.89 20.77
C SER A 91 -11.61 -4.04 19.52
N TRP A 92 -11.54 -4.67 18.35
CA TRP A 92 -11.72 -4.04 17.06
C TRP A 92 -12.72 -4.79 16.21
N LYS A 93 -13.60 -4.05 15.53
CA LYS A 93 -14.59 -4.59 14.59
C LYS A 93 -14.40 -3.97 13.22
N ASN A 94 -14.34 -4.79 12.17
CA ASN A 94 -14.42 -4.28 10.80
C ASN A 94 -15.81 -3.67 10.57
N VAL A 95 -15.83 -2.46 10.01
CA VAL A 95 -17.07 -1.70 9.75
C VAL A 95 -17.22 -1.35 8.26
N SER A 96 -16.32 -1.78 7.41
CA SER A 96 -16.31 -1.48 5.96
C SER A 96 -16.62 -2.68 5.06
N ASP A 97 -16.59 -3.91 5.59
CA ASP A 97 -16.86 -5.11 4.81
C ASP A 97 -18.27 -5.07 4.19
N GLY A 98 -18.33 -5.37 2.89
CA GLY A 98 -19.55 -5.32 2.10
C GLY A 98 -19.91 -3.94 1.52
N PHE A 99 -19.16 -2.88 1.87
CA PHE A 99 -19.35 -1.53 1.34
C PHE A 99 -18.22 -1.08 0.41
N PHE A 100 -16.96 -1.30 0.80
CA PHE A 100 -15.80 -0.82 0.05
C PHE A 100 -15.43 -1.80 -1.08
N LYS A 101 -15.12 -1.27 -2.26
CA LYS A 101 -14.68 -2.06 -3.41
C LYS A 101 -13.18 -2.34 -3.41
N THR A 102 -12.40 -1.48 -2.73
CA THR A 102 -10.97 -1.63 -2.53
C THR A 102 -10.65 -1.71 -1.04
N GLY A 103 -9.55 -2.36 -0.65
CA GLY A 103 -9.29 -2.65 0.76
C GLY A 103 -8.36 -1.67 1.46
N SER A 104 -7.57 -0.87 0.73
CA SER A 104 -6.57 0.00 1.34
C SER A 104 -7.13 1.38 1.66
N VAL A 105 -6.95 1.83 2.89
CA VAL A 105 -7.42 3.12 3.40
C VAL A 105 -6.22 4.05 3.58
N GLY A 106 -6.27 5.23 2.96
CA GLY A 106 -5.20 6.24 3.03
C GLY A 106 -5.45 7.33 4.07
N ALA A 107 -6.72 7.70 4.29
CA ALA A 107 -7.10 8.75 5.25
C ALA A 107 -8.45 8.49 5.89
N ILE A 108 -8.61 8.89 7.15
CA ILE A 108 -9.89 8.86 7.88
C ILE A 108 -10.06 10.19 8.62
N ALA A 109 -11.26 10.77 8.56
CA ALA A 109 -11.61 11.93 9.34
C ALA A 109 -13.01 11.76 9.95
N VAL A 110 -13.15 12.11 11.23
CA VAL A 110 -14.43 12.19 11.95
C VAL A 110 -14.81 13.66 12.09
N ALA A 111 -16.03 14.04 11.74
CA ALA A 111 -16.47 15.41 11.86
C ALA A 111 -16.57 15.85 13.33
N ALA A 112 -15.93 16.96 13.68
CA ALA A 112 -15.94 17.48 15.05
C ALA A 112 -17.34 17.94 15.49
N SER A 113 -18.18 18.40 14.55
CA SER A 113 -19.55 18.86 14.80
C SER A 113 -20.59 17.74 14.88
N ASP A 114 -20.29 16.56 14.31
CA ASP A 114 -21.18 15.38 14.34
C ASP A 114 -20.34 14.09 14.22
N PRO A 115 -20.09 13.37 15.31
CA PRO A 115 -19.27 12.16 15.30
C PRO A 115 -19.88 10.98 14.53
N ASN A 116 -21.14 11.08 14.08
CA ASN A 116 -21.72 10.10 13.18
C ASN A 116 -21.21 10.26 11.74
N VAL A 117 -20.72 11.46 11.38
CA VAL A 117 -20.17 11.72 10.05
C VAL A 117 -18.69 11.38 10.00
N VAL A 118 -18.36 10.39 9.18
CA VAL A 118 -16.99 9.91 8.97
C VAL A 118 -16.72 9.88 7.47
N TYR A 119 -15.59 10.45 7.05
CA TYR A 119 -15.09 10.34 5.68
C TYR A 119 -13.85 9.48 5.62
N VAL A 120 -13.72 8.71 4.55
CA VAL A 120 -12.60 7.82 4.28
C VAL A 120 -12.08 8.07 2.88
N GLY A 121 -10.80 8.39 2.76
CA GLY A 121 -10.06 8.43 1.50
C GLY A 121 -9.33 7.11 1.29
N MET A 122 -9.50 6.52 0.10
CA MET A 122 -8.97 5.21 -0.23
C MET A 122 -7.60 5.28 -0.89
N GLY A 123 -6.88 4.16 -0.83
CA GLY A 123 -5.56 3.96 -1.42
C GLY A 123 -4.42 4.07 -0.42
N GLU A 124 -3.37 3.33 -0.66
CA GLU A 124 -2.18 3.30 0.20
C GLU A 124 -1.30 4.53 -0.10
N ALA A 125 -1.38 5.57 0.74
CA ALA A 125 -0.66 6.84 0.55
C ALA A 125 0.87 6.73 0.72
N PRO A 126 1.44 5.96 1.69
CA PRO A 126 2.87 5.68 1.72
C PRO A 126 3.30 4.92 0.47
N ILE A 127 4.25 5.48 -0.29
CA ILE A 127 4.84 4.76 -1.41
C ILE A 127 5.80 3.70 -0.88
N ARG A 128 5.72 2.51 -1.40
CA ARG A 128 6.63 1.41 -1.07
C ARG A 128 6.98 0.60 -2.32
N GLY A 129 7.35 -0.65 -2.19
CA GLY A 129 7.65 -1.54 -3.30
C GLY A 129 6.48 -1.74 -4.27
N VAL A 130 6.62 -2.68 -5.17
CA VAL A 130 5.67 -2.96 -6.26
C VAL A 130 4.27 -3.41 -5.81
N THR A 131 4.07 -3.63 -4.53
CA THR A 131 2.82 -4.15 -3.94
C THR A 131 1.88 -3.07 -3.38
N THR A 132 2.12 -1.78 -3.64
CA THR A 132 1.25 -0.70 -3.17
C THR A 132 -0.13 -0.78 -3.81
N SER A 133 -1.17 -0.75 -2.99
CA SER A 133 -2.56 -0.88 -3.43
C SER A 133 -3.20 0.47 -3.72
N HIS A 134 -3.95 0.54 -4.81
CA HIS A 134 -4.75 1.71 -5.14
C HIS A 134 -6.11 1.68 -4.42
N GLY A 135 -6.70 2.85 -4.27
CA GLY A 135 -8.08 3.04 -3.85
C GLY A 135 -9.01 3.40 -5.01
N ASP A 136 -10.27 3.65 -4.67
CA ASP A 136 -11.34 4.00 -5.58
C ASP A 136 -12.10 5.27 -5.16
N GLY A 137 -11.43 6.20 -4.47
CA GLY A 137 -11.98 7.51 -4.14
C GLY A 137 -12.39 7.66 -2.68
N VAL A 138 -13.54 8.26 -2.44
CA VAL A 138 -14.00 8.68 -1.10
C VAL A 138 -15.28 7.95 -0.70
N TYR A 139 -15.36 7.55 0.57
CA TYR A 139 -16.57 7.03 1.20
C TYR A 139 -16.98 7.90 2.38
N LYS A 140 -18.29 7.99 2.62
CA LYS A 140 -18.92 8.71 3.76
C LYS A 140 -19.84 7.78 4.52
N SER A 141 -19.77 7.85 5.83
CA SER A 141 -20.79 7.35 6.75
C SER A 141 -21.47 8.52 7.43
N THR A 142 -22.76 8.40 7.72
CA THR A 142 -23.56 9.33 8.54
C THR A 142 -24.15 8.67 9.78
N ASP A 143 -23.68 7.46 10.10
CA ASP A 143 -24.17 6.64 11.21
C ASP A 143 -23.03 5.98 12.01
N ALA A 144 -21.91 6.71 12.09
CA ALA A 144 -20.70 6.30 12.80
C ALA A 144 -20.08 4.98 12.30
N GLY A 145 -20.12 4.77 10.97
CA GLY A 145 -19.50 3.64 10.29
C GLY A 145 -20.36 2.38 10.22
N LYS A 146 -21.66 2.46 10.48
CA LYS A 146 -22.56 1.29 10.30
C LYS A 146 -22.87 1.03 8.83
N THR A 147 -23.02 2.11 8.05
CA THR A 147 -23.19 2.08 6.59
C THR A 147 -22.32 3.11 5.91
N TRP A 148 -22.00 2.88 4.63
CA TRP A 148 -21.11 3.73 3.85
C TRP A 148 -21.69 3.99 2.45
N THR A 149 -21.51 5.23 1.99
CA THR A 149 -21.85 5.67 0.63
C THR A 149 -20.56 6.06 -0.09
N HIS A 150 -20.38 5.55 -1.31
CA HIS A 150 -19.28 5.95 -2.18
C HIS A 150 -19.59 7.33 -2.81
N LEU A 151 -18.62 8.24 -2.78
CA LEU A 151 -18.79 9.64 -3.17
C LEU A 151 -17.96 10.03 -4.42
N GLY A 152 -17.48 9.06 -5.19
CA GLY A 152 -16.68 9.33 -6.40
C GLY A 152 -15.19 9.53 -6.12
N LEU A 153 -14.50 10.23 -7.04
CA LEU A 153 -13.06 10.41 -7.07
C LEU A 153 -12.26 9.11 -7.28
N GLU A 154 -12.81 8.13 -8.00
CA GLU A 154 -12.21 6.80 -8.21
C GLU A 154 -10.82 6.88 -8.85
N ARG A 155 -10.58 7.88 -9.71
CA ARG A 155 -9.34 8.02 -10.44
C ARG A 155 -8.21 8.68 -9.66
N THR A 156 -8.50 9.21 -8.47
CA THR A 156 -7.48 9.77 -7.56
C THR A 156 -6.53 8.71 -7.01
N ARG A 157 -6.93 7.44 -7.02
CA ARG A 157 -6.14 6.25 -6.63
C ARG A 157 -5.61 6.27 -5.20
N GLN A 158 -4.82 7.27 -4.80
CA GLN A 158 -4.27 7.42 -3.46
C GLN A 158 -4.69 8.76 -2.88
N ILE A 159 -5.33 8.72 -1.71
CA ILE A 159 -5.74 9.89 -0.94
C ILE A 159 -4.93 9.92 0.36
N SER A 160 -4.12 10.98 0.51
CA SER A 160 -3.19 11.14 1.65
C SER A 160 -3.83 11.80 2.86
N ARG A 161 -4.86 12.65 2.64
CA ARG A 161 -5.49 13.38 3.72
C ARG A 161 -6.97 13.72 3.40
N VAL A 162 -7.78 13.72 4.44
CA VAL A 162 -9.13 14.27 4.43
C VAL A 162 -9.24 15.27 5.58
N GLN A 163 -9.72 16.49 5.28
CA GLN A 163 -9.96 17.55 6.26
C GLN A 163 -11.44 17.97 6.21
N ILE A 164 -12.12 17.92 7.35
CA ILE A 164 -13.53 18.31 7.48
C ILE A 164 -13.58 19.67 8.17
N HIS A 165 -14.39 20.59 7.65
CA HIS A 165 -14.63 21.86 8.30
C HIS A 165 -15.21 21.66 9.71
N PRO A 166 -14.66 22.27 10.78
CA PRO A 166 -14.96 21.92 12.16
C PRO A 166 -16.44 22.15 12.58
N LYS A 167 -17.16 23.03 11.88
CA LYS A 167 -18.55 23.40 12.19
C LYS A 167 -19.57 22.97 11.14
N ASN A 168 -19.13 22.55 9.95
CA ASN A 168 -20.01 22.15 8.85
C ASN A 168 -19.48 20.86 8.21
N PRO A 169 -20.02 19.69 8.53
CA PRO A 169 -19.51 18.41 8.04
C PRO A 169 -19.74 18.20 6.54
N ASP A 170 -20.48 19.08 5.86
CA ASP A 170 -20.66 19.01 4.41
C ASP A 170 -19.58 19.75 3.63
N VAL A 171 -18.72 20.55 4.31
CA VAL A 171 -17.53 21.14 3.72
C VAL A 171 -16.34 20.25 4.04
N VAL A 172 -15.77 19.63 3.00
CA VAL A 172 -14.68 18.67 3.13
C VAL A 172 -13.63 18.86 2.03
N TYR A 173 -12.38 18.69 2.40
CA TYR A 173 -11.23 18.77 1.49
C TYR A 173 -10.52 17.43 1.46
N VAL A 174 -10.05 17.04 0.27
CA VAL A 174 -9.35 15.79 0.02
C VAL A 174 -8.02 16.09 -0.69
N ALA A 175 -6.93 15.62 -0.11
CA ALA A 175 -5.61 15.67 -0.74
C ALA A 175 -5.41 14.39 -1.55
N ALA A 176 -5.45 14.51 -2.88
CA ALA A 176 -5.24 13.43 -3.81
C ALA A 176 -3.78 13.38 -4.26
N GLN A 177 -3.07 12.36 -3.81
CA GLN A 177 -1.72 12.06 -4.25
C GLN A 177 -1.69 11.57 -5.71
N GLY A 178 -2.80 10.97 -6.14
CA GLY A 178 -3.00 10.48 -7.50
C GLY A 178 -2.39 9.10 -7.74
N ASN A 179 -2.39 8.67 -9.00
CA ASN A 179 -1.77 7.41 -9.39
C ASN A 179 -0.24 7.51 -9.25
N GLN A 180 0.34 6.68 -8.40
CA GLN A 180 1.79 6.71 -8.17
C GLN A 180 2.62 6.08 -9.30
N TRP A 181 2.01 5.28 -10.18
CA TRP A 181 2.72 4.59 -11.26
C TRP A 181 2.92 5.45 -12.50
N THR A 182 2.01 6.40 -12.73
CA THR A 182 2.03 7.28 -13.90
C THR A 182 1.58 8.68 -13.53
N ALA A 183 2.00 9.67 -14.34
CA ALA A 183 1.42 11.01 -14.29
C ALA A 183 -0.09 10.93 -14.60
N ASN A 184 -0.89 11.75 -13.91
CA ASN A 184 -2.34 11.80 -14.10
C ASN A 184 -2.95 13.13 -13.65
N PRO A 185 -4.02 13.61 -14.32
CA PRO A 185 -4.63 14.91 -14.05
C PRO A 185 -5.47 14.95 -12.75
N GLU A 186 -5.71 13.80 -12.12
CA GLU A 186 -6.52 13.71 -10.90
C GLU A 186 -5.73 14.03 -9.62
N ARG A 187 -4.47 14.46 -9.73
CA ARG A 187 -3.62 14.92 -8.60
C ARG A 187 -4.04 16.32 -8.15
N GLY A 188 -4.15 16.54 -6.84
CA GLY A 188 -4.44 17.86 -6.31
C GLY A 188 -5.31 17.89 -5.05
N ILE A 189 -5.82 19.08 -4.72
CA ILE A 189 -6.77 19.28 -3.63
C ILE A 189 -8.17 19.39 -4.20
N TYR A 190 -9.06 18.53 -3.72
CA TYR A 190 -10.49 18.57 -4.03
C TYR A 190 -11.27 19.14 -2.85
N ARG A 191 -12.30 19.93 -3.16
CA ARG A 191 -13.26 20.48 -2.19
C ARG A 191 -14.66 20.01 -2.54
N SER A 192 -15.44 19.67 -1.52
CA SER A 192 -16.90 19.57 -1.59
C SER A 192 -17.50 20.53 -0.58
N THR A 193 -18.65 21.13 -0.92
CA THR A 193 -19.46 21.99 -0.02
C THR A 193 -20.86 21.43 0.21
N ASP A 194 -21.16 20.24 -0.32
CA ASP A 194 -22.45 19.55 -0.30
C ASP A 194 -22.34 18.12 0.25
N GLY A 195 -21.37 17.88 1.11
CA GLY A 195 -21.18 16.60 1.78
C GLY A 195 -20.61 15.49 0.89
N GLY A 196 -19.95 15.86 -0.20
CA GLY A 196 -19.33 14.93 -1.14
C GLY A 196 -20.23 14.54 -2.33
N ALA A 197 -21.40 15.19 -2.49
CA ALA A 197 -22.24 14.96 -3.65
C ALA A 197 -21.59 15.47 -4.95
N THR A 198 -20.84 16.58 -4.84
CA THR A 198 -20.02 17.12 -5.93
C THR A 198 -18.62 17.48 -5.43
N TRP A 199 -17.64 17.44 -6.35
CA TRP A 199 -16.26 17.74 -6.07
C TRP A 199 -15.69 18.75 -7.07
N GLU A 200 -14.94 19.71 -6.55
CA GLU A 200 -14.19 20.71 -7.30
C GLU A 200 -12.70 20.50 -7.07
N LEU A 201 -11.90 20.45 -8.14
CA LEU A 201 -10.43 20.47 -8.05
C LEU A 201 -9.99 21.92 -7.85
N VAL A 202 -9.67 22.30 -6.62
CA VAL A 202 -9.39 23.70 -6.21
C VAL A 202 -7.91 24.05 -6.23
N LEU A 203 -7.02 23.04 -6.27
CA LEU A 203 -5.57 23.24 -6.47
C LEU A 203 -5.01 22.06 -7.26
N HIS A 204 -4.44 22.35 -8.42
CA HIS A 204 -3.69 21.42 -9.25
C HIS A 204 -2.40 22.09 -9.69
N VAL A 205 -1.26 21.44 -9.48
CA VAL A 205 0.07 21.95 -9.89
C VAL A 205 0.40 21.42 -11.28
N ASP A 206 0.55 20.13 -11.40
CA ASP A 206 0.76 19.42 -12.66
C ASP A 206 0.38 17.92 -12.54
N GLU A 207 0.50 17.16 -13.63
CA GLU A 207 0.15 15.73 -13.66
C GLU A 207 1.15 14.82 -12.93
N LYS A 208 2.34 15.32 -12.54
CA LYS A 208 3.37 14.55 -11.84
C LYS A 208 3.37 14.82 -10.34
N SER A 209 2.78 15.95 -9.91
CA SER A 209 2.83 16.45 -8.54
C SER A 209 1.49 16.27 -7.85
N GLY A 210 1.45 15.41 -6.84
CA GLY A 210 0.24 15.12 -6.07
C GLY A 210 0.28 15.75 -4.68
N ALA A 211 -0.91 15.95 -4.09
CA ALA A 211 -1.02 16.48 -2.74
C ALA A 211 -0.62 15.42 -1.71
N SER A 212 0.53 15.62 -1.06
CA SER A 212 1.07 14.69 -0.05
C SER A 212 0.51 14.93 1.35
N ASP A 213 0.11 16.17 1.65
CA ASP A 213 -0.46 16.54 2.95
C ASP A 213 -1.38 17.77 2.83
N LEU A 214 -2.25 17.94 3.82
CA LEU A 214 -3.19 19.07 3.93
C LEU A 214 -3.48 19.37 5.39
N SER A 215 -3.33 20.64 5.80
CA SER A 215 -3.60 21.10 7.16
C SER A 215 -4.53 22.31 7.14
N MET A 216 -5.50 22.34 8.05
CA MET A 216 -6.51 23.41 8.17
C MET A 216 -6.34 24.13 9.52
N ASP A 217 -6.40 25.44 9.51
CA ASP A 217 -6.56 26.22 10.74
C ASP A 217 -7.98 26.03 11.30
N LEU A 218 -8.09 25.30 12.41
CA LEU A 218 -9.38 24.97 13.00
C LEU A 218 -10.10 26.21 13.60
N SER A 219 -9.37 27.30 13.89
CA SER A 219 -9.92 28.54 14.38
C SER A 219 -10.50 29.41 13.25
N ASN A 220 -9.89 29.34 12.06
CA ASN A 220 -10.33 29.98 10.83
C ASN A 220 -10.23 28.99 9.64
N PRO A 221 -11.24 28.14 9.40
CA PRO A 221 -11.20 27.07 8.40
C PRO A 221 -11.06 27.53 6.94
N ARG A 222 -11.05 28.84 6.69
CA ARG A 222 -10.70 29.41 5.38
C ARG A 222 -9.20 29.38 5.10
N ILE A 223 -8.38 29.21 6.15
CA ILE A 223 -6.93 29.10 6.03
C ILE A 223 -6.55 27.63 5.91
N LEU A 224 -5.92 27.30 4.78
CA LEU A 224 -5.47 25.94 4.44
C LEU A 224 -4.00 25.98 4.02
N TYR A 225 -3.27 24.93 4.36
CA TYR A 225 -1.91 24.68 3.91
C TYR A 225 -1.88 23.33 3.21
N ALA A 226 -1.41 23.30 1.97
CA ALA A 226 -1.26 22.09 1.17
C ALA A 226 0.21 21.85 0.82
N ALA A 227 0.63 20.60 0.88
CA ALA A 227 1.95 20.17 0.46
C ALA A 227 1.85 19.35 -0.83
N PHE A 228 2.68 19.69 -1.82
CA PHE A 228 2.75 18.97 -3.09
C PHE A 228 4.08 18.27 -3.26
N TRP A 229 4.05 17.15 -3.95
CA TRP A 229 5.17 16.25 -4.14
C TRP A 229 5.18 15.68 -5.55
N GLU A 230 6.23 15.97 -6.32
CA GLU A 230 6.48 15.30 -7.58
C GLU A 230 7.02 13.90 -7.31
N HIS A 231 6.30 12.87 -7.79
CA HIS A 231 6.65 11.49 -7.49
C HIS A 231 6.17 10.51 -8.56
N GLN A 232 6.95 9.42 -8.68
CA GLN A 232 6.56 8.26 -9.46
C GLN A 232 7.21 7.00 -8.88
N ARG A 233 6.45 5.88 -8.85
CA ARG A 233 6.97 4.57 -8.51
C ARG A 233 7.14 3.74 -9.77
N LEU A 234 8.38 3.38 -10.07
CA LEU A 234 8.72 2.40 -11.11
C LEU A 234 9.15 1.09 -10.44
N PRO A 235 9.05 -0.08 -11.09
CA PRO A 235 9.50 -1.34 -10.49
C PRO A 235 10.96 -1.31 -10.00
N TRP A 236 11.81 -0.52 -10.65
CA TRP A 236 13.25 -0.41 -10.37
C TRP A 236 13.65 0.91 -9.69
N LYS A 237 12.70 1.84 -9.44
CA LYS A 237 13.07 3.16 -8.91
C LYS A 237 11.90 3.87 -8.23
N VAL A 238 12.20 4.56 -7.14
CA VAL A 238 11.34 5.58 -6.54
C VAL A 238 11.82 6.95 -7.00
N VAL A 239 10.99 7.67 -7.76
CA VAL A 239 11.21 9.09 -8.05
C VAL A 239 10.57 9.88 -6.92
N SER A 240 11.38 10.68 -6.21
CA SER A 240 10.93 11.56 -5.12
C SER A 240 11.59 12.91 -5.26
N GLY A 241 10.79 13.90 -5.66
CA GLY A 241 11.20 15.28 -5.84
C GLY A 241 11.31 15.74 -7.28
N GLY A 242 11.11 17.04 -7.46
CA GLY A 242 11.14 17.76 -8.72
C GLY A 242 10.67 19.19 -8.55
N GLU A 243 10.54 19.91 -9.67
CA GLU A 243 10.16 21.33 -9.72
C GLU A 243 8.68 21.56 -9.34
N GLY A 244 7.82 20.53 -9.42
CA GLY A 244 6.39 20.64 -9.10
C GLY A 244 6.07 20.42 -7.61
N GLY A 245 7.09 20.22 -6.74
CA GLY A 245 6.92 20.15 -5.29
C GLY A 245 6.84 21.54 -4.65
N GLY A 246 6.05 21.69 -3.56
CA GLY A 246 5.95 22.98 -2.86
C GLY A 246 4.94 22.97 -1.72
N VAL A 247 4.93 24.09 -0.97
CA VAL A 247 3.94 24.37 0.07
C VAL A 247 3.04 25.51 -0.42
N TYR A 248 1.75 25.32 -0.35
CA TYR A 248 0.74 26.27 -0.81
C TYR A 248 -0.18 26.67 0.33
N LYS A 249 -0.65 27.93 0.31
CA LYS A 249 -1.58 28.49 1.30
C LYS A 249 -2.80 29.07 0.60
N SER A 250 -3.97 28.80 1.16
CA SER A 250 -5.20 29.53 0.87
C SER A 250 -5.65 30.31 2.11
N THR A 251 -6.30 31.46 1.89
CA THR A 251 -6.91 32.28 2.94
C THR A 251 -8.40 32.51 2.72
N ASP A 252 -8.97 31.91 1.69
CA ASP A 252 -10.35 32.10 1.25
C ASP A 252 -11.15 30.79 1.14
N GLY A 253 -10.66 29.71 1.76
CA GLY A 253 -11.33 28.40 1.74
C GLY A 253 -11.04 27.59 0.48
N GLY A 254 -9.91 27.86 -0.16
CA GLY A 254 -9.43 27.15 -1.34
C GLY A 254 -9.84 27.76 -2.66
N ASP A 255 -10.47 28.95 -2.66
CA ASP A 255 -10.81 29.64 -3.92
C ASP A 255 -9.56 30.14 -4.65
N THR A 256 -8.53 30.58 -3.89
CA THR A 256 -7.23 30.93 -4.42
C THR A 256 -6.10 30.36 -3.55
N TRP A 257 -4.94 30.14 -4.17
CA TRP A 257 -3.77 29.57 -3.51
C TRP A 257 -2.50 30.35 -3.89
N GLU A 258 -1.62 30.53 -2.90
CA GLU A 258 -0.32 31.15 -3.02
C GLU A 258 0.77 30.13 -2.66
N GLU A 259 1.81 30.02 -3.47
CA GLU A 259 2.98 29.22 -3.15
C GLU A 259 3.87 29.95 -2.13
N LEU A 260 4.29 29.24 -1.10
CA LEU A 260 5.14 29.75 -0.02
C LEU A 260 6.60 29.37 -0.31
N THR A 261 7.45 30.37 -0.53
CA THR A 261 8.85 30.16 -0.95
C THR A 261 9.89 30.79 -0.02
N GLU A 262 9.52 31.81 0.75
CA GLU A 262 10.47 32.60 1.53
C GLU A 262 11.12 31.80 2.67
N GLY A 263 12.37 31.40 2.49
CA GLY A 263 13.14 30.60 3.44
C GLY A 263 12.97 29.07 3.29
N LEU A 264 12.25 28.60 2.25
CA LEU A 264 12.12 27.19 1.89
C LEU A 264 13.09 26.82 0.74
N PRO A 265 13.48 25.53 0.61
CA PRO A 265 14.24 25.03 -0.53
C PRO A 265 13.45 25.16 -1.84
N GLU A 266 14.14 25.43 -2.95
CA GLU A 266 13.54 25.60 -4.27
C GLU A 266 13.12 24.27 -4.90
N VAL A 267 13.93 23.21 -4.77
CA VAL A 267 13.62 21.87 -5.29
C VAL A 267 13.38 20.93 -4.12
N VAL A 268 12.19 20.38 -4.06
CA VAL A 268 11.74 19.60 -2.91
C VAL A 268 11.20 18.23 -3.31
N GLY A 269 11.35 17.29 -2.40
CA GLY A 269 10.70 15.99 -2.44
C GLY A 269 9.41 15.99 -1.63
N LYS A 270 9.18 14.93 -0.87
CA LYS A 270 7.98 14.82 -0.05
C LYS A 270 7.97 15.83 1.09
N ILE A 271 6.81 16.44 1.30
CA ILE A 271 6.57 17.42 2.36
C ILE A 271 5.41 16.97 3.23
N GLY A 272 5.56 17.13 4.55
CA GLY A 272 4.48 17.13 5.51
C GLY A 272 4.30 18.50 6.12
N VAL A 273 3.08 18.98 6.28
CA VAL A 273 2.76 20.33 6.77
C VAL A 273 1.71 20.28 7.90
N ALA A 274 1.91 21.12 8.94
CA ALA A 274 0.95 21.23 10.03
C ALA A 274 0.88 22.67 10.56
N VAL A 275 -0.32 23.24 10.58
CA VAL A 275 -0.62 24.46 11.34
C VAL A 275 -0.96 24.09 12.79
N SER A 276 -0.47 24.87 13.75
CA SER A 276 -0.77 24.65 15.17
C SER A 276 -2.20 25.04 15.51
N PRO A 277 -3.02 24.13 16.05
CA PRO A 277 -4.35 24.51 16.57
C PRO A 277 -4.28 25.44 17.80
N ALA A 278 -3.15 25.40 18.56
CA ALA A 278 -2.93 26.23 19.73
C ALA A 278 -2.47 27.67 19.37
N ASN A 279 -1.81 27.83 18.22
CA ASN A 279 -1.35 29.12 17.72
C ASN A 279 -1.32 29.11 16.17
N PRO A 280 -2.33 29.65 15.47
CA PRO A 280 -2.44 29.59 14.01
C PRO A 280 -1.32 30.33 13.23
N ASP A 281 -0.58 31.24 13.88
CA ASP A 281 0.58 31.88 13.27
C ASP A 281 1.77 30.91 13.17
N ARG A 282 1.75 29.80 13.93
CA ARG A 282 2.79 28.78 13.90
C ARG A 282 2.44 27.64 12.94
N VAL A 283 3.32 27.44 11.97
CA VAL A 283 3.23 26.37 10.98
C VAL A 283 4.55 25.64 10.89
N TRP A 284 4.51 24.31 10.78
CA TRP A 284 5.68 23.48 10.57
C TRP A 284 5.63 22.78 9.22
N ALA A 285 6.81 22.58 8.62
CA ALA A 285 6.99 21.75 7.44
C ALA A 285 8.21 20.83 7.61
N MET A 286 8.03 19.53 7.35
CA MET A 286 9.12 18.60 7.15
C MET A 286 9.36 18.47 5.66
N ILE A 287 10.57 18.78 5.19
CA ILE A 287 10.87 18.89 3.76
C ILE A 287 12.05 18.00 3.40
N GLU A 288 11.81 17.08 2.45
CA GLU A 288 12.85 16.37 1.73
C GLU A 288 13.47 17.31 0.69
N ALA A 289 14.74 17.62 0.84
CA ALA A 289 15.54 18.40 -0.10
C ALA A 289 17.04 18.19 0.22
N ASP A 290 17.94 18.62 -0.64
CA ASP A 290 19.37 18.58 -0.38
C ASP A 290 19.72 19.35 0.89
N ASP A 291 19.18 20.54 1.02
CA ASP A 291 19.23 21.38 2.21
C ASP A 291 17.97 21.27 3.08
N GLY A 292 17.23 20.20 2.94
CA GLY A 292 15.99 19.91 3.66
C GLY A 292 16.14 19.77 5.17
N GLY A 293 15.01 19.65 5.86
CA GLY A 293 14.94 19.57 7.30
C GLY A 293 13.56 19.85 7.86
N PHE A 294 13.51 20.21 9.13
CA PHE A 294 12.30 20.64 9.82
C PHE A 294 12.27 22.18 9.86
N PHE A 295 11.28 22.74 9.19
CA PHE A 295 11.07 24.18 9.07
C PHE A 295 9.93 24.64 9.94
N ARG A 296 10.01 25.89 10.43
CA ARG A 296 8.97 26.55 11.20
C ARG A 296 8.75 27.97 10.71
N SER A 297 7.51 28.35 10.61
CA SER A 297 7.03 29.72 10.49
C SER A 297 6.36 30.15 11.79
N ASP A 298 6.53 31.41 12.19
CA ASP A 298 5.86 32.06 13.31
C ASP A 298 5.01 33.26 12.83
N ASP A 299 4.74 33.37 11.52
CA ASP A 299 3.99 34.44 10.86
C ASP A 299 2.96 33.91 9.85
N ALA A 300 2.38 32.75 10.17
CA ALA A 300 1.37 32.06 9.36
C ALA A 300 1.87 31.71 7.95
N GLY A 301 3.13 31.28 7.84
CA GLY A 301 3.73 30.76 6.61
C GLY A 301 4.35 31.83 5.69
N LYS A 302 4.43 33.11 6.09
CA LYS A 302 5.05 34.14 5.25
C LYS A 302 6.56 33.97 5.15
N THR A 303 7.21 33.62 6.27
CA THR A 303 8.65 33.35 6.31
C THR A 303 8.94 32.05 7.05
N TRP A 304 9.99 31.34 6.63
CA TRP A 304 10.34 30.04 7.20
C TRP A 304 11.79 29.99 7.67
N THR A 305 12.00 29.32 8.78
CA THR A 305 13.33 29.06 9.34
C THR A 305 13.53 27.57 9.53
N ARG A 306 14.63 27.02 9.01
CA ARG A 306 15.03 25.64 9.30
C ARG A 306 15.50 25.52 10.73
N VAL A 307 14.66 24.96 11.62
CA VAL A 307 14.94 24.85 13.07
C VAL A 307 15.64 23.54 13.42
N ASN A 308 15.57 22.52 12.55
CA ASN A 308 16.27 21.25 12.75
C ASN A 308 16.69 20.63 11.41
N LYS A 309 17.90 20.05 11.34
CA LYS A 309 18.47 19.46 10.13
C LYS A 309 18.77 17.95 10.25
N GLN A 310 18.36 17.32 11.36
CA GLN A 310 18.64 15.90 11.60
C GLN A 310 17.99 15.03 10.53
N ARG A 311 18.81 14.21 9.85
CA ARG A 311 18.34 13.33 8.79
C ARG A 311 17.34 12.27 9.28
N ILE A 312 17.47 11.82 10.53
CA ILE A 312 16.56 10.82 11.11
C ILE A 312 15.08 11.24 11.04
N LEU A 313 14.79 12.54 11.05
CA LEU A 313 13.43 13.06 10.96
C LEU A 313 12.84 12.95 9.55
N ARG A 314 13.68 12.88 8.49
CA ARG A 314 13.29 12.87 7.09
C ARG A 314 13.83 11.66 6.30
N ALA A 315 14.32 10.62 7.00
CA ALA A 315 14.79 9.40 6.36
C ALA A 315 13.62 8.70 5.65
N ARG A 316 13.86 8.09 4.48
CA ARG A 316 12.86 7.42 3.63
C ARG A 316 11.61 8.30 3.44
N ALA A 317 11.81 9.55 3.00
CA ALA A 317 10.76 10.56 2.94
C ALA A 317 9.53 10.11 2.12
N TRP A 318 9.75 9.40 1.03
CA TRP A 318 8.71 8.82 0.19
C TRP A 318 7.75 7.86 0.95
N TYR A 319 8.19 7.28 2.06
CA TYR A 319 7.41 6.35 2.88
C TYR A 319 6.76 7.04 4.09
N TYR A 320 7.46 7.97 4.71
CA TYR A 320 7.04 8.68 5.91
C TYR A 320 6.66 10.15 5.64
N THR A 321 7.19 11.06 6.44
CA THR A 321 7.10 12.51 6.31
C THR A 321 5.72 13.05 6.69
N HIS A 322 5.29 12.77 7.92
CA HIS A 322 4.11 13.38 8.52
C HIS A 322 4.47 14.21 9.74
N VAL A 323 3.84 15.39 9.83
CA VAL A 323 3.99 16.33 10.94
C VAL A 323 2.62 16.49 11.61
N ILE A 324 2.59 16.36 12.93
CA ILE A 324 1.36 16.51 13.71
C ILE A 324 1.61 17.54 14.82
N ALA A 325 0.89 18.64 14.78
CA ALA A 325 0.91 19.66 15.84
C ALA A 325 0.11 19.19 17.06
N ASP A 326 0.61 19.47 18.26
CA ASP A 326 -0.16 19.25 19.48
C ASP A 326 -1.32 20.27 19.51
N PRO A 327 -2.57 19.82 19.76
CA PRO A 327 -3.71 20.73 19.71
C PRO A 327 -3.80 21.71 20.88
N VAL A 328 -3.02 21.50 21.95
CA VAL A 328 -3.10 22.25 23.20
C VAL A 328 -1.84 23.09 23.48
N ASP A 329 -0.67 22.58 23.02
CA ASP A 329 0.65 23.19 23.30
C ASP A 329 1.34 23.58 21.98
N GLU A 330 1.50 24.89 21.76
CA GLU A 330 2.11 25.45 20.56
C GLU A 330 3.60 25.12 20.39
N GLU A 331 4.32 24.71 21.42
CA GLU A 331 5.72 24.31 21.36
C GLU A 331 5.88 22.80 21.10
N THR A 332 4.80 22.03 21.20
CA THR A 332 4.83 20.59 21.01
C THR A 332 4.43 20.19 19.60
N VAL A 333 5.29 19.38 18.96
CA VAL A 333 5.07 18.83 17.60
C VAL A 333 5.65 17.43 17.50
N TYR A 334 5.02 16.60 16.69
CA TYR A 334 5.42 15.22 16.43
C TYR A 334 5.84 15.06 14.96
N VAL A 335 6.87 14.26 14.74
CA VAL A 335 7.29 13.80 13.42
C VAL A 335 7.17 12.28 13.38
N LEU A 336 6.45 11.78 12.40
CA LEU A 336 6.24 10.34 12.20
C LEU A 336 7.25 9.84 11.18
N ASN A 337 8.00 8.84 11.60
CA ASN A 337 9.04 8.17 10.81
C ASN A 337 9.18 6.73 11.34
N ALA A 338 10.27 6.03 11.02
CA ALA A 338 10.57 4.72 11.62
C ALA A 338 10.40 4.73 13.15
N GLN A 339 10.75 5.85 13.79
CA GLN A 339 10.41 6.16 15.18
C GLN A 339 9.44 7.34 15.21
N MET A 340 8.48 7.34 16.13
CA MET A 340 7.69 8.51 16.44
C MET A 340 8.54 9.47 17.27
N MET A 341 8.76 10.70 16.77
CA MET A 341 9.61 11.70 17.40
C MET A 341 8.77 12.85 17.92
N LYS A 342 9.07 13.32 19.13
CA LYS A 342 8.39 14.45 19.79
C LYS A 342 9.38 15.58 20.08
N SER A 343 8.99 16.79 19.75
CA SER A 343 9.58 18.04 20.22
C SER A 343 8.65 18.74 21.21
N VAL A 344 9.22 19.44 22.18
CA VAL A 344 8.52 20.32 23.15
C VAL A 344 9.14 21.70 23.20
N ASP A 345 9.92 22.05 22.19
CA ASP A 345 10.65 23.32 22.08
C ASP A 345 10.52 23.95 20.67
N GLY A 346 9.36 23.75 20.05
CA GLY A 346 9.03 24.31 18.73
C GLY A 346 9.83 23.69 17.59
N GLY A 347 10.20 22.42 17.68
CA GLY A 347 10.89 21.67 16.65
C GLY A 347 12.43 21.81 16.66
N ARG A 348 13.01 22.43 17.69
CA ARG A 348 14.48 22.58 17.79
C ARG A 348 15.17 21.29 18.17
N THR A 349 14.60 20.54 19.11
CA THR A 349 15.09 19.22 19.50
C THR A 349 13.99 18.18 19.48
N PHE A 350 14.35 16.93 19.19
CA PHE A 350 13.43 15.82 19.15
C PHE A 350 13.91 14.66 20.01
N LYS A 351 12.96 13.99 20.64
CA LYS A 351 13.18 12.73 21.37
C LYS A 351 12.22 11.66 20.88
N PRO A 352 12.65 10.39 20.80
CA PRO A 352 11.75 9.31 20.40
C PRO A 352 10.72 9.03 21.48
N ILE A 353 9.50 8.72 21.06
CA ILE A 353 8.46 8.08 21.88
C ILE A 353 8.38 6.62 21.44
N PRO A 354 8.65 5.65 22.33
CA PRO A 354 8.50 4.24 22.00
C PRO A 354 7.04 3.91 21.63
N THR A 355 6.85 3.28 20.48
CA THR A 355 5.58 2.72 20.00
C THR A 355 5.69 1.19 19.95
N PRO A 356 4.59 0.43 20.04
CA PRO A 356 4.62 -1.04 20.00
C PRO A 356 5.25 -1.63 18.73
N HIS A 357 5.21 -0.89 17.62
CA HIS A 357 5.88 -1.20 16.36
C HIS A 357 6.50 0.05 15.77
N GLY A 358 7.52 -0.10 14.93
CA GLY A 358 8.11 0.99 14.15
C GLY A 358 7.24 1.43 12.98
N ASP A 359 7.80 2.32 12.16
CA ASP A 359 7.22 2.76 10.90
C ASP A 359 5.86 3.46 11.08
N ASN A 360 5.90 4.63 11.73
CA ASN A 360 4.70 5.37 12.14
C ASN A 360 4.15 6.22 10.99
N HIS A 361 2.85 6.10 10.71
CA HIS A 361 2.18 6.72 9.58
C HIS A 361 1.17 7.80 9.95
N CYS A 362 0.42 7.63 11.03
CA CYS A 362 -0.58 8.60 11.45
C CYS A 362 -0.67 8.70 12.97
N LEU A 363 -1.00 9.90 13.44
CA LEU A 363 -1.27 10.19 14.85
C LEU A 363 -2.46 11.13 14.91
N TRP A 364 -3.47 10.76 15.68
CA TRP A 364 -4.54 11.65 16.11
C TRP A 364 -4.41 11.92 17.60
N ILE A 365 -4.53 13.19 17.99
CA ILE A 365 -4.45 13.66 19.37
C ILE A 365 -5.79 14.30 19.73
N ASN A 366 -6.35 13.95 20.88
CA ASN A 366 -7.60 14.51 21.32
C ASN A 366 -7.46 16.04 21.55
N PRO A 367 -8.27 16.87 20.89
CA PRO A 367 -8.16 18.33 20.98
C PRO A 367 -8.48 18.90 22.37
N HIS A 368 -9.15 18.13 23.24
CA HIS A 368 -9.50 18.54 24.60
C HIS A 368 -8.51 17.99 25.65
N ASN A 369 -7.73 16.97 25.30
CA ASN A 369 -6.77 16.33 26.20
C ASN A 369 -5.64 15.65 25.41
N ASN A 370 -4.51 16.32 25.26
CA ASN A 370 -3.37 15.82 24.50
C ASN A 370 -2.66 14.59 25.10
N GLN A 371 -3.11 14.10 26.30
CA GLN A 371 -2.67 12.82 26.84
C GLN A 371 -3.39 11.64 26.19
N THR A 372 -4.53 11.89 25.55
CA THR A 372 -5.32 10.87 24.84
C THR A 372 -5.02 10.94 23.36
N MET A 373 -4.55 9.81 22.79
CA MET A 373 -4.13 9.76 21.39
C MET A 373 -4.23 8.35 20.81
N ILE A 374 -4.30 8.27 19.52
CA ILE A 374 -4.15 7.02 18.75
C ILE A 374 -3.07 7.20 17.69
N ASN A 375 -2.13 6.26 17.64
CA ASN A 375 -1.10 6.14 16.62
C ASN A 375 -1.37 4.93 15.74
N CYS A 376 -0.92 4.96 14.49
CA CYS A 376 -0.81 3.76 13.67
C CYS A 376 0.55 3.64 12.99
N ASN A 377 0.93 2.38 12.74
CA ASN A 377 2.24 1.98 12.23
C ASN A 377 2.13 0.65 11.47
N ASP A 378 3.26 0.06 11.08
CA ASP A 378 3.27 -1.19 10.31
C ASP A 378 2.85 -2.43 11.13
N GLY A 379 2.58 -2.27 12.42
CA GLY A 379 2.01 -3.31 13.30
C GLY A 379 0.53 -3.11 13.64
N GLY A 380 -0.12 -2.05 13.16
CA GLY A 380 -1.53 -1.74 13.45
C GLY A 380 -1.72 -0.40 14.17
N ALA A 381 -2.81 -0.27 14.93
CA ALA A 381 -3.12 0.93 15.69
C ALA A 381 -2.99 0.72 17.20
N ASN A 382 -2.66 1.80 17.90
CA ASN A 382 -2.42 1.80 19.34
C ASN A 382 -3.03 3.03 19.99
N VAL A 383 -3.79 2.85 21.06
CA VAL A 383 -4.38 3.92 21.86
C VAL A 383 -3.52 4.17 23.11
N SER A 384 -3.32 5.44 23.43
CA SER A 384 -2.66 5.89 24.66
C SER A 384 -3.53 6.90 25.40
N PHE A 385 -3.57 6.80 26.72
CA PHE A 385 -4.24 7.74 27.62
C PHE A 385 -3.28 8.55 28.50
N ASN A 386 -1.97 8.49 28.19
CA ASN A 386 -0.92 9.12 29.00
C ASN A 386 0.20 9.73 28.15
N GLY A 387 -0.16 10.28 26.98
CA GLY A 387 0.77 11.01 26.12
C GLY A 387 1.85 10.12 25.48
N GLY A 388 1.51 8.88 25.15
CA GLY A 388 2.42 7.94 24.51
C GLY A 388 3.38 7.21 25.43
N LYS A 389 3.20 7.28 26.76
CA LYS A 389 4.03 6.54 27.71
C LYS A 389 3.72 5.05 27.73
N THR A 390 2.45 4.69 27.53
CA THR A 390 1.98 3.32 27.33
C THR A 390 0.92 3.27 26.25
N TRP A 391 0.78 2.11 25.61
CA TRP A 391 -0.08 1.90 24.45
C TRP A 391 -0.90 0.62 24.61
N SER A 392 -2.07 0.59 23.96
CA SER A 392 -2.85 -0.63 23.80
C SER A 392 -2.12 -1.66 22.93
N THR A 393 -2.55 -2.93 23.00
CA THR A 393 -1.95 -4.02 22.21
C THR A 393 -2.31 -3.94 20.73
N GLN A 394 -1.48 -4.55 19.88
CA GLN A 394 -1.75 -4.87 18.47
C GLN A 394 -2.04 -6.38 18.26
N ALA A 395 -1.96 -7.18 19.33
CA ALA A 395 -2.20 -8.63 19.26
C ALA A 395 -3.70 -9.01 19.26
N ASN A 396 -4.57 -8.06 18.95
CA ASN A 396 -6.02 -8.21 18.83
C ASN A 396 -6.57 -7.70 17.49
N GLN A 397 -5.69 -7.44 16.51
CA GLN A 397 -6.03 -6.87 15.21
C GLN A 397 -5.70 -7.88 14.12
N PRO A 398 -6.68 -8.59 13.52
CA PRO A 398 -6.43 -9.57 12.46
C PRO A 398 -6.31 -8.88 11.10
N THR A 399 -5.33 -7.97 10.96
CA THR A 399 -5.08 -7.13 9.79
C THR A 399 -3.73 -7.43 9.13
N ALA A 400 -3.21 -8.65 9.32
CA ALA A 400 -1.96 -9.08 8.73
C ALA A 400 -2.00 -9.02 7.20
N GLN A 401 -0.94 -8.46 6.60
CA GLN A 401 -0.75 -8.41 5.15
C GLN A 401 0.25 -9.49 4.74
N PHE A 402 -0.19 -10.45 3.91
CA PHE A 402 0.65 -11.56 3.44
C PHE A 402 1.06 -11.38 1.99
N TYR A 403 2.33 -11.72 1.68
CA TYR A 403 2.84 -11.74 0.31
C TYR A 403 2.43 -13.00 -0.44
N ARG A 404 2.61 -14.16 0.19
CA ARG A 404 2.32 -15.48 -0.37
C ARG A 404 1.71 -16.38 0.68
N VAL A 405 0.92 -17.34 0.22
CA VAL A 405 0.25 -18.33 1.07
C VAL A 405 0.45 -19.71 0.47
N ILE A 406 0.88 -20.65 1.31
CA ILE A 406 0.91 -22.08 1.01
C ILE A 406 0.29 -22.87 2.16
N THR A 407 -0.07 -24.13 1.91
CA THR A 407 -0.61 -25.04 2.91
C THR A 407 0.20 -26.33 2.94
N ASP A 408 0.34 -26.91 4.14
CA ASP A 408 0.93 -28.23 4.29
C ASP A 408 -0.13 -29.36 4.15
N ASN A 409 0.33 -30.59 4.28
CA ASN A 409 -0.49 -31.80 4.12
C ASN A 409 -0.94 -32.43 5.45
N ARG A 410 -0.76 -31.75 6.59
CA ARG A 410 -1.24 -32.20 7.90
C ARG A 410 -2.77 -32.18 8.00
N PHE A 411 -3.31 -32.80 9.01
CA PHE A 411 -4.71 -32.65 9.36
C PHE A 411 -4.84 -32.30 10.87
N PRO A 412 -5.40 -31.14 11.22
CA PRO A 412 -5.70 -30.01 10.34
C PRO A 412 -4.44 -29.48 9.64
N TYR A 413 -4.59 -29.03 8.38
CA TYR A 413 -3.47 -28.40 7.69
C TYR A 413 -3.10 -27.06 8.32
N HIS A 414 -1.86 -26.64 8.13
CA HIS A 414 -1.42 -25.29 8.48
C HIS A 414 -1.29 -24.44 7.22
N VAL A 415 -1.52 -23.15 7.41
CA VAL A 415 -1.34 -22.11 6.40
C VAL A 415 -0.05 -21.35 6.74
N TYR A 416 0.81 -21.16 5.74
CA TYR A 416 2.10 -20.46 5.88
C TYR A 416 2.11 -19.21 5.05
N GLY A 417 2.74 -18.15 5.56
CA GLY A 417 2.93 -16.92 4.82
C GLY A 417 3.94 -15.99 5.47
N GLY A 418 4.57 -15.15 4.65
CA GLY A 418 5.35 -14.01 5.10
C GLY A 418 4.43 -12.81 5.34
N GLN A 419 4.34 -12.35 6.58
CA GLN A 419 3.59 -11.16 6.95
C GLN A 419 4.48 -9.94 6.83
N GLN A 420 4.10 -8.99 5.98
CA GLN A 420 4.78 -7.71 5.84
C GLN A 420 5.08 -7.10 7.22
N ASP A 421 6.32 -6.70 7.44
CA ASP A 421 6.88 -6.07 8.65
C ASP A 421 6.84 -6.92 9.93
N ASN A 422 6.34 -8.17 9.88
CA ASN A 422 6.05 -8.96 11.08
C ASN A 422 6.52 -10.42 11.06
N SER A 423 7.45 -10.80 10.22
CA SER A 423 7.97 -12.17 10.06
C SER A 423 7.05 -13.17 9.35
N SER A 424 7.58 -14.35 9.04
CA SER A 424 6.82 -15.46 8.46
C SER A 424 6.17 -16.31 9.54
N VAL A 425 4.98 -16.84 9.27
CA VAL A 425 4.20 -17.63 10.23
C VAL A 425 3.66 -18.90 9.63
N ALA A 426 3.44 -19.90 10.49
CA ALA A 426 2.53 -21.01 10.27
C ALA A 426 1.34 -20.88 11.22
N ILE A 427 0.12 -21.05 10.72
CA ILE A 427 -1.11 -20.98 11.51
C ILE A 427 -1.99 -22.17 11.23
N ALA A 428 -2.55 -22.79 12.28
CA ALA A 428 -3.49 -23.90 12.12
C ALA A 428 -4.76 -23.46 11.38
N SER A 429 -5.21 -24.23 10.39
CA SER A 429 -6.47 -23.95 9.70
C SER A 429 -7.68 -24.17 10.59
N ARG A 430 -7.56 -25.01 11.61
CA ARG A 430 -8.61 -25.38 12.58
C ARG A 430 -7.98 -25.89 13.86
N THR A 431 -8.67 -25.69 14.99
CA THR A 431 -8.34 -26.22 16.31
C THR A 431 -9.57 -26.91 16.92
N ASP A 432 -9.38 -27.65 18.00
CA ASP A 432 -10.47 -28.23 18.79
C ASP A 432 -11.06 -27.22 19.80
N ASP A 433 -10.43 -26.07 19.95
CA ASP A 433 -10.89 -24.98 20.80
C ASP A 433 -11.98 -24.13 20.15
N GLY A 434 -12.54 -23.18 20.88
CA GLY A 434 -13.61 -22.29 20.39
C GLY A 434 -13.19 -21.31 19.28
N GLY A 435 -11.89 -21.25 18.95
CA GLY A 435 -11.30 -20.40 17.92
C GLY A 435 -9.80 -20.60 17.82
N ILE A 436 -9.17 -19.90 16.88
CA ILE A 436 -7.71 -19.91 16.72
C ILE A 436 -7.11 -18.83 17.61
N GLY A 437 -6.29 -19.24 18.58
CA GLY A 437 -5.62 -18.40 19.54
C GLY A 437 -4.15 -18.14 19.23
N ARG A 438 -3.46 -17.53 20.19
CA ARG A 438 -2.02 -17.21 20.08
C ARG A 438 -1.15 -18.47 20.03
N GLU A 439 -1.56 -19.54 20.64
CA GLU A 439 -0.91 -20.86 20.70
C GLU A 439 -0.99 -21.64 19.38
N ASP A 440 -1.93 -21.29 18.51
CA ASP A 440 -2.22 -22.00 17.26
C ASP A 440 -1.38 -21.51 16.07
N TRP A 441 -0.51 -20.55 16.28
CA TRP A 441 0.39 -20.05 15.27
C TRP A 441 1.80 -19.75 15.83
N TYR A 442 2.80 -19.84 14.98
CA TYR A 442 4.20 -19.65 15.37
C TYR A 442 5.03 -19.10 14.22
N PRO A 443 6.14 -18.37 14.49
CA PRO A 443 7.07 -17.93 13.47
C PRO A 443 7.85 -19.12 12.89
N VAL A 444 8.17 -19.07 11.58
CA VAL A 444 8.81 -20.17 10.85
C VAL A 444 10.16 -19.78 10.23
N GLY A 445 10.85 -18.80 10.77
CA GLY A 445 12.10 -18.28 10.22
C GLY A 445 11.86 -17.24 9.11
N GLY A 446 12.93 -16.90 8.37
CA GLY A 446 12.88 -15.82 7.39
C GLY A 446 12.54 -14.48 8.01
N CYS A 447 11.93 -13.61 7.21
CA CYS A 447 11.36 -12.36 7.69
C CYS A 447 10.02 -12.05 6.99
N GLU A 448 9.74 -10.79 6.73
CA GLU A 448 8.46 -10.30 6.22
C GLU A 448 8.13 -10.74 4.79
N SER A 449 9.11 -10.75 3.88
CA SER A 449 8.91 -10.94 2.44
C SER A 449 9.05 -12.40 1.99
N ALA A 450 8.71 -13.35 2.86
CA ALA A 450 8.93 -14.74 2.59
C ALA A 450 8.08 -15.30 1.45
N PHE A 451 8.74 -16.06 0.60
CA PHE A 451 8.17 -17.20 -0.09
C PHE A 451 8.41 -18.40 0.82
N PRO A 452 7.42 -18.88 1.58
CA PRO A 452 7.63 -20.06 2.40
C PRO A 452 7.57 -21.33 1.55
N ALA A 453 8.38 -22.31 1.94
CA ALA A 453 8.30 -23.68 1.45
C ALA A 453 8.53 -24.63 2.64
N PHE A 454 8.07 -25.86 2.55
CA PHE A 454 8.29 -26.86 3.59
C PHE A 454 8.75 -28.18 2.99
N ASP A 455 9.41 -29.01 3.81
CA ASP A 455 9.74 -30.38 3.43
C ASP A 455 8.42 -31.18 3.30
N PRO A 456 8.10 -31.74 2.13
CA PRO A 456 6.83 -32.45 1.92
C PRO A 456 6.66 -33.68 2.82
N ASN A 457 7.75 -34.25 3.33
CA ASN A 457 7.72 -35.41 4.24
C ASN A 457 7.78 -35.01 5.72
N ASP A 458 8.26 -33.79 6.02
CA ASP A 458 8.33 -33.26 7.39
C ASP A 458 7.97 -31.78 7.40
N PRO A 459 6.68 -31.42 7.50
CA PRO A 459 6.27 -30.01 7.52
C PRO A 459 6.75 -29.23 8.75
N THR A 460 7.48 -29.84 9.69
CA THR A 460 8.14 -29.10 10.76
C THR A 460 9.45 -28.42 10.29
N LEU A 461 9.98 -28.84 9.12
CA LEU A 461 11.08 -28.18 8.44
C LEU A 461 10.55 -27.18 7.42
N VAL A 462 10.75 -25.90 7.67
CA VAL A 462 10.26 -24.82 6.84
C VAL A 462 11.42 -24.00 6.29
N TYR A 463 11.37 -23.73 5.00
CA TYR A 463 12.24 -22.77 4.33
C TYR A 463 11.49 -21.46 4.21
N ALA A 464 12.08 -20.37 4.69
CA ALA A 464 11.44 -19.06 4.67
C ALA A 464 12.42 -17.96 4.27
N GLY A 465 12.01 -17.11 3.36
CA GLY A 465 12.83 -16.06 2.77
C GLY A 465 12.72 -14.73 3.48
N CYS A 466 13.57 -13.84 3.03
CA CYS A 466 13.58 -12.42 3.32
C CYS A 466 14.10 -11.69 2.09
N TYR A 467 14.08 -10.37 2.08
CA TYR A 467 14.62 -9.56 1.00
C TYR A 467 16.12 -9.90 0.74
N GLN A 468 16.61 -9.53 -0.44
CA GLN A 468 18.03 -9.69 -0.86
C GLN A 468 18.53 -11.14 -0.88
N GLY A 469 17.64 -12.11 -1.11
CA GLY A 469 18.01 -13.53 -1.20
C GLY A 469 18.36 -14.18 0.13
N ILE A 470 17.99 -13.56 1.25
CA ILE A 470 18.06 -14.21 2.56
C ILE A 470 17.08 -15.37 2.57
N ILE A 471 17.55 -16.54 2.95
CA ILE A 471 16.75 -17.75 3.15
C ILE A 471 17.25 -18.48 4.39
N SER A 472 16.31 -18.96 5.21
CA SER A 472 16.59 -19.79 6.39
C SER A 472 15.83 -21.10 6.34
N GLU A 473 16.42 -22.15 6.89
CA GLU A 473 15.74 -23.37 7.28
C GLU A 473 15.36 -23.24 8.76
N TYR A 474 14.10 -23.43 9.09
CA TYR A 474 13.59 -23.45 10.45
C TYR A 474 13.06 -24.83 10.80
N ASN A 475 13.52 -25.39 11.92
CA ASN A 475 13.02 -26.66 12.46
C ASN A 475 12.09 -26.38 13.65
N HIS A 476 10.80 -26.64 13.49
CA HIS A 476 9.81 -26.38 14.55
C HIS A 476 9.98 -27.31 15.75
N ALA A 477 10.42 -28.56 15.56
CA ALA A 477 10.60 -29.51 16.66
C ALA A 477 11.73 -29.09 17.61
N THR A 478 12.82 -28.55 17.08
CA THR A 478 13.98 -28.07 17.88
C THR A 478 13.97 -26.58 18.15
N LYS A 479 13.08 -25.80 17.49
CA LYS A 479 13.03 -24.32 17.53
C LYS A 479 14.33 -23.66 17.02
N GLN A 480 15.09 -24.33 16.20
CA GLN A 480 16.35 -23.83 15.66
C GLN A 480 16.16 -23.33 14.23
N SER A 481 16.91 -22.29 13.89
CA SER A 481 16.99 -21.74 12.53
C SER A 481 18.44 -21.64 12.10
N ARG A 482 18.72 -21.95 10.83
CA ARG A 482 20.02 -21.73 10.22
C ARG A 482 19.87 -20.90 8.96
N ASN A 483 20.82 -20.01 8.72
CA ASN A 483 20.92 -19.29 7.46
C ASN A 483 21.48 -20.22 6.39
N ILE A 484 20.84 -20.28 5.23
CA ILE A 484 21.21 -21.10 4.09
C ILE A 484 21.34 -20.28 2.80
N MET A 485 21.65 -18.98 2.90
CA MET A 485 21.85 -18.10 1.74
C MET A 485 22.85 -18.68 0.76
N ALA A 486 22.50 -18.66 -0.52
CA ALA A 486 23.40 -19.08 -1.60
C ALA A 486 24.62 -18.15 -1.73
N TYR A 487 24.44 -16.87 -1.48
CA TYR A 487 25.50 -15.86 -1.48
C TYR A 487 25.27 -14.88 -0.33
N PRO A 488 26.05 -14.95 0.75
CA PRO A 488 25.80 -14.20 1.98
C PRO A 488 26.24 -12.74 1.86
N PHE A 489 25.54 -11.99 1.03
CA PHE A 489 25.74 -10.56 0.82
C PHE A 489 24.41 -9.82 0.98
N LEU A 490 24.36 -8.85 1.88
CA LEU A 490 23.21 -7.98 2.09
C LEU A 490 23.42 -6.66 1.34
N GLY A 491 22.77 -6.52 0.20
CA GLY A 491 22.93 -5.39 -0.70
C GLY A 491 21.88 -4.31 -0.59
N LEU A 492 21.24 -4.12 0.60
CA LEU A 492 20.25 -3.05 0.79
C LEU A 492 20.85 -1.68 0.45
N GLY A 493 20.19 -0.95 -0.47
CA GLY A 493 20.66 0.35 -0.96
C GLY A 493 21.81 0.28 -1.98
N ALA A 494 22.29 -0.91 -2.35
CA ALA A 494 23.25 -1.06 -3.44
C ALA A 494 22.54 -1.02 -4.79
N ASP A 495 23.21 -0.46 -5.79
CA ASP A 495 22.70 -0.47 -7.16
C ASP A 495 22.65 -1.92 -7.68
N PRO A 496 21.54 -2.38 -8.26
CA PRO A 496 21.40 -3.74 -8.78
C PRO A 496 22.50 -4.18 -9.74
N ALA A 497 23.10 -3.25 -10.50
CA ALA A 497 24.25 -3.52 -11.38
C ALA A 497 25.49 -4.05 -10.65
N THR A 498 25.64 -3.80 -9.34
CA THR A 498 26.78 -4.24 -8.53
C THR A 498 26.55 -5.57 -7.82
N LEU A 499 25.33 -6.11 -7.88
CA LEU A 499 24.96 -7.36 -7.21
C LEU A 499 25.39 -8.57 -8.04
N LYS A 500 25.95 -9.58 -7.39
CA LYS A 500 26.23 -10.86 -8.05
C LYS A 500 24.93 -11.54 -8.51
N TYR A 501 23.92 -11.54 -7.64
CA TYR A 501 22.56 -11.99 -7.93
C TYR A 501 21.58 -10.89 -7.62
N ARG A 502 20.67 -10.60 -8.54
CA ARG A 502 19.55 -9.72 -8.33
C ARG A 502 18.40 -10.57 -7.78
N PHE A 503 18.12 -10.45 -6.49
CA PHE A 503 16.96 -11.07 -5.87
C PHE A 503 15.84 -10.04 -5.76
N ASN A 504 14.62 -10.44 -6.14
CA ASN A 504 13.44 -9.64 -5.87
C ASN A 504 13.22 -9.52 -4.35
N TRP A 505 12.46 -8.49 -3.94
CA TRP A 505 11.97 -8.38 -2.56
C TRP A 505 11.30 -9.69 -2.10
N ASN A 506 10.57 -10.32 -2.99
CA ASN A 506 9.80 -11.55 -2.80
C ASN A 506 10.42 -12.70 -3.62
N ALA A 507 11.70 -12.99 -3.40
CA ALA A 507 12.42 -14.01 -4.15
C ALA A 507 11.81 -15.40 -3.93
N PRO A 508 11.51 -16.18 -5.00
CA PRO A 508 10.84 -17.47 -4.88
C PRO A 508 11.74 -18.53 -4.23
N ILE A 509 11.12 -19.34 -3.36
CA ILE A 509 11.69 -20.52 -2.74
C ILE A 509 10.75 -21.69 -3.02
N VAL A 510 11.30 -22.80 -3.53
CA VAL A 510 10.51 -24.00 -3.85
C VAL A 510 11.21 -25.24 -3.30
N ALA A 511 10.50 -26.05 -2.52
CA ALA A 511 10.93 -27.40 -2.21
C ALA A 511 10.49 -28.35 -3.32
N SER A 512 11.37 -29.23 -3.78
CA SER A 512 11.00 -30.21 -4.81
C SER A 512 9.91 -31.16 -4.31
N PRO A 513 8.87 -31.43 -5.10
CA PRO A 513 7.90 -32.46 -4.76
C PRO A 513 8.43 -33.88 -4.90
N HIS A 514 9.61 -34.07 -5.52
CA HIS A 514 10.20 -35.36 -5.84
C HIS A 514 11.32 -35.79 -4.86
N ASP A 515 12.06 -34.81 -4.32
CA ASP A 515 13.19 -35.06 -3.41
C ASP A 515 13.21 -34.00 -2.29
N PRO A 516 12.98 -34.39 -1.02
CA PRO A 516 12.91 -33.47 0.10
C PRO A 516 14.23 -32.77 0.43
N THR A 517 15.35 -33.22 -0.16
CA THR A 517 16.67 -32.58 0.01
C THR A 517 16.92 -31.46 -1.00
N VAL A 518 16.08 -31.42 -2.06
CA VAL A 518 16.20 -30.45 -3.16
C VAL A 518 15.35 -29.24 -2.89
N ILE A 519 15.99 -28.08 -2.92
CA ILE A 519 15.34 -26.76 -2.88
C ILE A 519 15.86 -25.86 -4.00
N PHE A 520 14.97 -25.03 -4.50
CA PHE A 520 15.27 -24.00 -5.50
C PHE A 520 15.09 -22.61 -4.90
N HIS A 521 15.97 -21.70 -5.31
CA HIS A 521 15.89 -20.28 -4.95
C HIS A 521 16.29 -19.44 -6.15
N ALA A 522 15.57 -18.36 -6.44
CA ALA A 522 15.76 -17.62 -7.68
C ALA A 522 16.05 -16.13 -7.46
N GLY A 523 17.11 -15.67 -8.12
CA GLY A 523 17.38 -14.27 -8.40
C GLY A 523 17.15 -13.98 -9.89
N ASN A 524 18.12 -13.38 -10.58
CA ASN A 524 18.13 -13.34 -12.05
C ASN A 524 18.52 -14.69 -12.68
N VAL A 525 19.10 -15.58 -11.90
CA VAL A 525 19.39 -16.98 -12.24
C VAL A 525 18.68 -17.91 -11.25
N LEU A 526 18.42 -19.14 -11.69
CA LEU A 526 17.86 -20.17 -10.82
C LEU A 526 18.98 -20.95 -10.13
N LEU A 527 18.91 -21.02 -8.81
CA LEU A 527 19.82 -21.73 -7.94
C LEU A 527 19.16 -23.02 -7.43
N LYS A 528 19.92 -24.12 -7.37
CA LYS A 528 19.49 -25.41 -6.83
C LYS A 528 20.45 -25.83 -5.71
N SER A 529 19.89 -26.31 -4.61
CA SER A 529 20.59 -27.10 -3.62
C SER A 529 20.05 -28.53 -3.61
N SER A 530 20.93 -29.52 -3.44
CA SER A 530 20.55 -30.92 -3.28
C SER A 530 20.88 -31.47 -1.88
N ASP A 531 21.15 -30.58 -0.93
CA ASP A 531 21.57 -30.90 0.43
C ASP A 531 20.99 -29.95 1.47
N ARG A 532 19.75 -29.49 1.23
CA ARG A 532 19.01 -28.58 2.11
C ARG A 532 19.75 -27.26 2.34
N GLY A 533 20.31 -26.67 1.29
CA GLY A 533 20.93 -25.36 1.31
C GLY A 533 22.34 -25.29 1.88
N GLN A 534 23.05 -26.43 2.03
CA GLN A 534 24.47 -26.40 2.43
C GLN A 534 25.36 -25.95 1.25
N HIS A 535 25.02 -26.39 0.04
CA HIS A 535 25.69 -25.98 -1.19
C HIS A 535 24.62 -25.57 -2.24
N TRP A 536 25.01 -24.59 -3.07
CA TRP A 536 24.16 -24.09 -4.13
C TRP A 536 24.86 -24.14 -5.48
N GLN A 537 24.13 -24.47 -6.52
CA GLN A 537 24.56 -24.52 -7.90
C GLN A 537 23.67 -23.65 -8.76
N GLU A 538 24.25 -22.84 -9.64
CA GLU A 538 23.53 -22.17 -10.72
C GLU A 538 23.10 -23.22 -11.76
N ILE A 539 21.80 -23.31 -12.06
CA ILE A 539 21.22 -24.25 -13.03
C ILE A 539 20.53 -23.53 -14.20
N SER A 540 20.71 -22.21 -14.31
CA SER A 540 20.24 -21.44 -15.47
C SER A 540 21.23 -20.34 -15.81
N PRO A 541 21.22 -19.84 -17.08
CA PRO A 541 21.72 -18.50 -17.38
C PRO A 541 20.82 -17.43 -16.71
N ASP A 542 21.12 -16.13 -16.94
CA ASP A 542 20.18 -15.06 -16.63
C ASP A 542 18.92 -15.23 -17.50
N LEU A 543 17.76 -15.48 -16.87
CA LEU A 543 16.49 -15.75 -17.54
C LEU A 543 15.64 -14.48 -17.74
N THR A 544 16.20 -13.31 -17.44
CA THR A 544 15.51 -12.03 -17.50
C THR A 544 15.85 -11.26 -18.78
N ARG A 545 15.17 -10.13 -19.03
CA ARG A 545 15.56 -9.22 -20.13
C ARG A 545 16.90 -8.52 -19.87
N ASN A 546 17.36 -8.51 -18.62
CA ASN A 546 18.66 -7.97 -18.19
C ASN A 546 18.94 -6.54 -18.72
N GLN A 547 17.98 -5.64 -18.55
CA GLN A 547 18.00 -4.28 -19.04
C GLN A 547 18.89 -3.39 -18.16
N ALA A 548 20.13 -3.19 -18.58
CA ALA A 548 21.17 -2.51 -17.80
C ALA A 548 20.77 -1.08 -17.35
N GLU A 549 19.95 -0.38 -18.14
CA GLU A 549 19.43 0.95 -17.82
C GLU A 549 18.46 0.98 -16.62
N LYS A 550 17.96 -0.17 -16.21
CA LYS A 550 17.08 -0.35 -15.04
C LYS A 550 17.80 -0.82 -13.79
N HIS A 551 19.13 -0.97 -13.84
CA HIS A 551 19.95 -1.45 -12.74
C HIS A 551 20.74 -0.36 -12.00
N GLY A 552 20.38 0.91 -12.21
CA GLY A 552 20.98 2.05 -11.53
C GLY A 552 20.43 2.27 -10.12
N PRO A 553 20.66 3.49 -9.56
CA PRO A 553 20.17 3.87 -8.24
C PRO A 553 18.66 3.70 -8.10
N GLY A 554 18.22 3.05 -7.04
CA GLY A 554 16.81 2.74 -6.80
C GLY A 554 15.98 3.94 -6.27
N GLY A 555 16.60 5.11 -6.03
CA GLY A 555 15.93 6.35 -5.58
C GLY A 555 16.51 7.59 -6.23
N GLY A 556 15.83 8.72 -6.09
CA GLY A 556 16.27 10.03 -6.57
C GLY A 556 15.13 10.88 -7.14
N PRO A 557 15.39 12.13 -7.56
CA PRO A 557 16.72 12.78 -7.69
C PRO A 557 17.32 13.29 -6.40
N ILE A 558 16.52 13.55 -5.33
CA ILE A 558 17.03 14.21 -4.11
C ILE A 558 17.78 13.20 -3.22
N THR A 559 17.13 12.10 -2.86
CA THR A 559 17.73 11.06 -2.00
C THR A 559 17.68 9.70 -2.66
N ASN A 560 18.82 8.98 -2.63
CA ASN A 560 18.88 7.59 -3.05
C ASN A 560 18.65 6.67 -1.83
N GLU A 561 17.42 6.63 -1.34
CA GLU A 561 17.02 5.77 -0.23
C GLU A 561 16.17 4.61 -0.73
N ALA A 562 16.77 3.73 -1.52
CA ALA A 562 16.16 2.48 -1.94
C ALA A 562 16.04 1.51 -0.75
N ALA A 563 14.88 0.88 -0.61
CA ALA A 563 14.64 -0.11 0.46
C ALA A 563 15.01 -1.55 0.07
N GLY A 564 15.51 -1.75 -1.18
CA GLY A 564 15.83 -3.07 -1.74
C GLY A 564 14.66 -3.73 -2.49
N ALA A 565 13.50 -3.07 -2.55
CA ALA A 565 12.36 -3.49 -3.37
C ALA A 565 12.44 -2.98 -4.82
N GLU A 566 13.52 -2.29 -5.16
CA GLU A 566 13.82 -1.70 -6.47
C GLU A 566 14.67 -2.61 -7.34
N THR A 567 14.96 -3.83 -6.88
CA THR A 567 15.68 -4.84 -7.69
C THR A 567 14.72 -5.42 -8.72
N TYR A 568 15.02 -5.20 -9.99
CA TYR A 568 14.23 -5.59 -11.15
C TYR A 568 15.01 -6.48 -12.10
N ASN A 569 14.35 -7.05 -13.11
CA ASN A 569 14.86 -8.12 -13.95
C ASN A 569 15.28 -9.33 -13.08
N THR A 570 14.29 -9.90 -12.41
CA THR A 570 14.45 -11.05 -11.52
C THR A 570 13.44 -12.15 -11.88
N ILE A 571 13.77 -13.39 -11.54
CA ILE A 571 12.79 -14.48 -11.55
C ILE A 571 11.86 -14.26 -10.37
N PHE A 572 10.56 -14.16 -10.64
CA PHE A 572 9.54 -13.84 -9.63
C PHE A 572 8.73 -15.06 -9.20
N TYR A 573 8.63 -16.08 -10.06
CA TYR A 573 7.94 -17.32 -9.75
C TYR A 573 8.71 -18.53 -10.31
N VAL A 574 8.73 -19.62 -9.55
CA VAL A 574 9.30 -20.90 -9.96
C VAL A 574 8.38 -22.02 -9.50
N VAL A 575 8.18 -23.01 -10.36
CA VAL A 575 7.49 -24.24 -10.01
C VAL A 575 8.14 -25.43 -10.71
N GLU A 576 8.43 -26.50 -9.95
CA GLU A 576 8.80 -27.79 -10.51
C GLU A 576 7.52 -28.61 -10.76
N SER A 577 7.42 -29.25 -11.94
CA SER A 577 6.28 -30.09 -12.30
C SER A 577 6.06 -31.20 -11.27
N PRO A 578 4.83 -31.43 -10.80
CA PRO A 578 4.57 -32.57 -9.91
C PRO A 578 4.64 -33.92 -10.63
N HIS A 579 4.66 -33.92 -11.96
CA HIS A 579 4.67 -35.14 -12.78
C HIS A 579 6.06 -35.66 -13.10
N GLU A 580 7.05 -34.76 -13.27
CA GLU A 580 8.37 -35.12 -13.77
C GLU A 580 9.44 -34.26 -13.10
N ALA A 581 10.36 -34.92 -12.40
CA ALA A 581 11.51 -34.28 -11.76
C ALA A 581 12.40 -33.58 -12.80
N GLY A 582 12.81 -32.35 -12.51
CA GLY A 582 13.66 -31.57 -13.40
C GLY A 582 12.90 -30.83 -14.52
N THR A 583 11.58 -31.00 -14.63
CA THR A 583 10.74 -30.13 -15.46
C THR A 583 10.34 -28.91 -14.64
N ILE A 584 10.97 -27.75 -14.92
CA ILE A 584 10.84 -26.53 -14.10
C ILE A 584 10.43 -25.36 -14.98
N TRP A 585 9.42 -24.64 -14.50
CA TRP A 585 8.96 -23.37 -15.08
C TRP A 585 9.49 -22.20 -14.25
N ALA A 586 9.93 -21.15 -14.92
CA ALA A 586 10.36 -19.90 -14.31
C ALA A 586 9.69 -18.70 -15.00
N GLY A 587 9.05 -17.86 -14.21
CA GLY A 587 8.43 -16.60 -14.66
C GLY A 587 9.15 -15.41 -14.06
N THR A 588 9.33 -14.34 -14.85
CA THR A 588 10.10 -13.15 -14.44
C THR A 588 9.19 -11.96 -14.14
N ASP A 589 9.73 -10.97 -13.43
CA ASP A 589 9.05 -9.70 -13.17
C ASP A 589 9.01 -8.76 -14.40
N ASP A 590 9.75 -9.11 -15.46
CA ASP A 590 9.82 -8.38 -16.72
C ASP A 590 9.15 -9.10 -17.90
N GLY A 591 8.35 -10.15 -17.61
CA GLY A 591 7.39 -10.76 -18.54
C GLY A 591 7.92 -11.89 -19.40
N LEU A 592 8.98 -12.58 -18.97
CA LEU A 592 9.46 -13.79 -19.63
C LEU A 592 9.01 -15.05 -18.90
N VAL A 593 8.75 -16.11 -19.65
CA VAL A 593 8.47 -17.45 -19.13
C VAL A 593 9.43 -18.45 -19.75
N HIS A 594 10.15 -19.16 -18.93
CA HIS A 594 11.13 -20.16 -19.36
C HIS A 594 10.78 -21.55 -18.83
N LEU A 595 11.14 -22.56 -19.60
CA LEU A 595 10.94 -23.97 -19.27
C LEU A 595 12.21 -24.76 -19.49
N THR A 596 12.60 -25.58 -18.50
CA THR A 596 13.56 -26.67 -18.67
C THR A 596 12.86 -28.01 -18.47
N ARG A 597 13.35 -29.07 -19.15
CA ARG A 597 12.89 -30.46 -18.99
C ARG A 597 14.02 -31.42 -18.61
N ASP A 598 15.21 -30.88 -18.37
CA ASP A 598 16.45 -31.65 -18.16
C ASP A 598 17.19 -31.19 -16.88
N GLY A 599 16.46 -30.61 -15.93
CA GLY A 599 17.00 -30.17 -14.65
C GLY A 599 17.89 -28.94 -14.74
N GLY A 600 17.68 -28.11 -15.79
CA GLY A 600 18.40 -26.86 -15.99
C GLY A 600 19.60 -26.93 -16.92
N GLN A 601 19.83 -28.06 -17.62
CA GLN A 601 20.91 -28.15 -18.61
C GLN A 601 20.60 -27.30 -19.84
N THR A 602 19.31 -27.26 -20.27
CA THR A 602 18.82 -26.39 -21.32
C THR A 602 17.55 -25.65 -20.89
N TRP A 603 17.38 -24.43 -21.41
CA TRP A 603 16.22 -23.58 -21.12
C TRP A 603 15.61 -23.09 -22.44
N GLN A 604 14.29 -23.20 -22.54
CA GLN A 604 13.50 -22.72 -23.66
C GLN A 604 12.66 -21.52 -23.20
N ASP A 605 12.70 -20.44 -23.99
CA ASP A 605 11.71 -19.34 -23.85
C ASP A 605 10.36 -19.83 -24.39
N VAL A 606 9.36 -19.84 -23.54
CA VAL A 606 7.99 -20.24 -23.84
C VAL A 606 7.00 -19.13 -23.54
N THR A 607 7.48 -17.89 -23.51
CA THR A 607 6.66 -16.69 -23.24
C THR A 607 5.51 -16.58 -24.22
N PRO A 608 4.25 -16.53 -23.76
CA PRO A 608 3.10 -16.31 -24.65
C PRO A 608 3.16 -14.94 -25.35
N GLU A 609 2.70 -14.91 -26.60
CA GLU A 609 2.62 -13.66 -27.36
C GLU A 609 1.73 -12.63 -26.67
N GLY A 610 2.15 -11.36 -26.68
CA GLY A 610 1.36 -10.22 -26.20
C GLY A 610 1.48 -9.91 -24.71
N ILE A 611 2.22 -10.68 -23.90
CA ILE A 611 2.42 -10.38 -22.47
C ILE A 611 3.20 -9.07 -22.29
N GLY A 612 4.23 -8.82 -23.10
CA GLY A 612 5.08 -7.63 -22.97
C GLY A 612 5.93 -7.63 -21.67
N GLU A 613 6.15 -6.46 -21.10
CA GLU A 613 6.81 -6.32 -19.79
C GLU A 613 5.73 -6.37 -18.68
N ALA A 614 5.36 -7.57 -18.27
CA ALA A 614 4.38 -7.82 -17.22
C ALA A 614 4.98 -8.71 -16.14
N LEU A 615 4.53 -8.53 -14.90
CA LEU A 615 4.92 -9.39 -13.79
C LEU A 615 4.28 -10.78 -13.95
N ILE A 616 5.08 -11.83 -14.10
CA ILE A 616 4.60 -13.21 -14.03
C ILE A 616 4.44 -13.60 -12.56
N ASN A 617 3.26 -13.35 -12.03
CA ASN A 617 3.00 -13.46 -10.59
C ASN A 617 2.82 -14.90 -10.11
N ALA A 618 2.32 -15.80 -10.96
CA ALA A 618 2.12 -17.20 -10.64
C ALA A 618 2.17 -18.07 -11.91
N ILE A 619 2.64 -19.29 -11.75
CA ILE A 619 2.56 -20.37 -12.74
C ILE A 619 2.03 -21.60 -12.03
N GLU A 620 0.91 -22.14 -12.51
CA GLU A 620 0.33 -23.36 -11.96
C GLU A 620 0.39 -24.48 -13.00
N VAL A 621 1.13 -25.54 -12.70
CA VAL A 621 1.16 -26.74 -13.54
C VAL A 621 -0.07 -27.57 -13.22
N SER A 622 -0.83 -27.97 -14.25
CA SER A 622 -2.02 -28.79 -14.05
C SER A 622 -1.66 -30.11 -13.32
N PRO A 623 -2.36 -30.46 -12.25
CA PRO A 623 -2.13 -31.73 -11.57
C PRO A 623 -2.63 -32.95 -12.37
N HIS A 624 -3.34 -32.74 -13.47
CA HIS A 624 -3.98 -33.78 -14.29
C HIS A 624 -3.32 -33.99 -15.63
N ASP A 625 -2.67 -32.95 -16.18
CA ASP A 625 -2.06 -32.98 -17.51
C ASP A 625 -0.68 -32.30 -17.46
N PRO A 626 0.42 -33.08 -17.63
CA PRO A 626 1.78 -32.54 -17.60
C PRO A 626 2.10 -31.56 -18.74
N ALA A 627 1.27 -31.51 -19.78
CA ALA A 627 1.45 -30.58 -20.89
C ALA A 627 0.76 -29.24 -20.70
N THR A 628 -0.01 -29.08 -19.62
CA THR A 628 -0.81 -27.87 -19.35
C THR A 628 -0.26 -27.09 -18.15
N ALA A 629 -0.05 -25.78 -18.34
CA ALA A 629 0.25 -24.83 -17.29
C ALA A 629 -0.62 -23.57 -17.47
N TYR A 630 -0.94 -22.93 -16.35
CA TYR A 630 -1.71 -21.68 -16.28
C TYR A 630 -0.80 -20.54 -15.79
N LEU A 631 -0.96 -19.36 -16.39
CA LEU A 631 -0.20 -18.15 -16.03
C LEU A 631 -1.14 -17.08 -15.50
#